data_40d7b09e771632ccd929639431e99c9e
#
_entry.id   40d7b09e771632ccd929639431e99c9e
#
_cell.length_a   1.000
_cell.length_b   1.000
_cell.length_c   1.000
_cell.angle_alpha   90.00
_cell.angle_beta   90.00
_cell.angle_gamma   90.00
#
_symmetry.space_group_name_H-M   'P 1'
#
loop_
_entity.id
_entity.type
_entity.pdbx_description
1 polymer ?
#
loop_
_entity_poly.entity_id
_entity_poly.type
_entity_poly.pdbx_seq_one_letter_code
_entity_poly.pdbx_strand_id
1 'polypeptide(L)'
;MKKININFADGLASFLLILSLFSPFFANQIKLNNNILTMLINCYLIAYFAYNISFMETKKVGFLFLPLIFYLAFILFYKMNFKLDFSIKLIYDLEEIIIKYYDLIFVIAVFFLIELFLSKMFGRMITNMLAILSLLIYLVMKNTTFLPFDFYYKDLLAYFAFYVMGSQIKPALKINGLLCVLSAILFAGELYLVNFYFKYYIGIYLSLFFLTYIILKADKTPENVDFEKYLLMGFLYINPLVFMLLENYFHIEVIFILLTSSLITFLFTNIFYKIRVKFISYLFLGTY
;
A
#
# COMPACT_ATOMS: atom_id res chain seq x y z
N MET A 1 27.04 11.73 -17.43
CA MET A 1 25.59 11.51 -17.26
C MET A 1 25.38 10.16 -16.58
N LYS A 2 24.98 10.12 -15.29
CA LYS A 2 24.57 8.88 -14.64
C LYS A 2 23.29 8.40 -15.32
N LYS A 3 23.31 7.18 -15.87
CA LYS A 3 22.07 6.53 -16.37
C LYS A 3 21.11 6.44 -15.19
N ILE A 4 19.97 7.10 -15.30
CA ILE A 4 18.86 6.95 -14.37
C ILE A 4 18.32 5.55 -14.64
N ASN A 5 18.73 4.59 -13.83
CA ASN A 5 18.10 3.27 -13.81
C ASN A 5 16.78 3.43 -13.03
N ILE A 6 15.71 3.68 -13.74
CA ILE A 6 14.37 3.66 -13.16
C ILE A 6 14.10 2.20 -12.78
N ASN A 7 13.93 1.95 -11.50
CA ASN A 7 13.47 0.66 -11.03
C ASN A 7 11.97 0.59 -11.34
N PHE A 8 11.57 -0.30 -12.25
CA PHE A 8 10.19 -0.34 -12.76
C PHE A 8 9.17 -0.59 -11.64
N ALA A 9 9.50 -1.44 -10.66
CA ALA A 9 8.60 -1.73 -9.54
C ALA A 9 8.40 -0.51 -8.63
N ASP A 10 9.46 0.24 -8.33
CA ASP A 10 9.42 1.45 -7.50
C ASP A 10 8.62 2.57 -8.21
N GLY A 11 8.86 2.76 -9.51
CA GLY A 11 8.12 3.73 -10.32
C GLY A 11 6.63 3.39 -10.42
N LEU A 12 6.31 2.11 -10.63
CA LEU A 12 4.92 1.64 -10.67
C LEU A 12 4.23 1.79 -9.30
N ALA A 13 4.92 1.47 -8.21
CA ALA A 13 4.35 1.64 -6.86
C ALA A 13 4.05 3.11 -6.56
N SER A 14 4.97 4.02 -6.89
CA SER A 14 4.78 5.47 -6.72
C SER A 14 3.61 5.98 -7.56
N PHE A 15 3.51 5.56 -8.82
CA PHE A 15 2.40 5.91 -9.71
C PHE A 15 1.06 5.40 -9.18
N LEU A 16 0.99 4.13 -8.77
CA LEU A 16 -0.23 3.52 -8.23
C LEU A 16 -0.66 4.16 -6.91
N LEU A 17 0.29 4.54 -6.04
CA LEU A 17 -0.05 5.25 -4.81
C LEU A 17 -0.67 6.61 -5.11
N ILE A 18 -0.11 7.38 -6.06
CA ILE A 18 -0.69 8.64 -6.51
C ILE A 18 -2.07 8.39 -7.12
N LEU A 19 -2.20 7.38 -7.99
CA LEU A 19 -3.46 7.01 -8.62
C LEU A 19 -4.54 6.65 -7.59
N SER A 20 -4.17 5.99 -6.48
CA SER A 20 -5.11 5.64 -5.41
C SER A 20 -5.73 6.87 -4.75
N LEU A 21 -4.95 7.95 -4.60
CA LEU A 21 -5.45 9.22 -4.04
C LEU A 21 -6.49 9.88 -4.96
N PHE A 22 -6.34 9.71 -6.28
CA PHE A 22 -7.26 10.25 -7.27
C PHE A 22 -8.36 9.26 -7.69
N SER A 23 -8.36 8.04 -7.16
CA SER A 23 -9.31 6.99 -7.55
C SER A 23 -10.79 7.41 -7.45
N PRO A 24 -11.26 8.19 -6.45
CA PRO A 24 -12.63 8.63 -6.37
C PRO A 24 -13.08 9.47 -7.59
N PHE A 25 -12.18 10.21 -8.21
CA PHE A 25 -12.47 11.02 -9.39
C PHE A 25 -12.48 10.20 -10.68
N PHE A 26 -11.51 9.29 -10.83
CA PHE A 26 -11.42 8.46 -12.03
C PHE A 26 -12.53 7.43 -12.13
N ALA A 27 -12.99 6.87 -11.03
CA ALA A 27 -14.02 5.85 -11.05
C ALA A 27 -15.37 6.37 -11.57
N ASN A 28 -15.71 7.61 -11.26
CA ASN A 28 -16.91 8.24 -11.79
C ASN A 28 -16.86 8.41 -13.31
N GLN A 29 -15.69 8.65 -13.88
CA GLN A 29 -15.51 8.82 -15.32
C GLN A 29 -15.44 7.49 -16.08
N ILE A 30 -14.80 6.46 -15.48
CA ILE A 30 -14.56 5.17 -16.15
C ILE A 30 -15.66 4.16 -15.85
N LYS A 31 -16.70 4.53 -15.05
CA LYS A 31 -17.75 3.63 -14.55
C LYS A 31 -17.22 2.37 -13.84
N LEU A 32 -15.96 2.38 -13.42
CA LEU A 32 -15.37 1.35 -12.59
C LEU A 32 -15.86 1.53 -11.16
N ASN A 33 -16.19 0.41 -10.52
CA ASN A 33 -16.50 0.45 -9.09
C ASN A 33 -15.22 0.89 -8.33
N ASN A 34 -15.28 2.06 -7.70
CA ASN A 34 -14.18 2.67 -6.95
C ASN A 34 -13.50 1.69 -5.99
N ASN A 35 -14.30 0.89 -5.30
CA ASN A 35 -13.81 -0.06 -4.31
C ASN A 35 -12.91 -1.14 -4.93
N ILE A 36 -13.21 -1.56 -6.17
CA ILE A 36 -12.40 -2.58 -6.86
C ILE A 36 -11.05 -2.00 -7.25
N LEU A 37 -11.04 -0.82 -7.87
CA LEU A 37 -9.79 -0.19 -8.31
C LEU A 37 -8.86 0.06 -7.13
N THR A 38 -9.35 0.67 -6.07
CA THR A 38 -8.57 0.94 -4.85
C THR A 38 -8.05 -0.35 -4.24
N MET A 39 -8.88 -1.39 -4.18
CA MET A 39 -8.47 -2.67 -3.65
C MET A 39 -7.37 -3.34 -4.48
N LEU A 40 -7.47 -3.33 -5.81
CA LEU A 40 -6.45 -3.88 -6.70
C LEU A 40 -5.11 -3.15 -6.54
N ILE A 41 -5.16 -1.81 -6.44
CA ILE A 41 -3.98 -0.98 -6.17
C ILE A 41 -3.37 -1.35 -4.82
N ASN A 42 -4.18 -1.45 -3.77
CA ASN A 42 -3.70 -1.81 -2.43
C ASN A 42 -3.08 -3.21 -2.39
N CYS A 43 -3.65 -4.19 -3.09
CA CYS A 43 -3.05 -5.53 -3.21
C CYS A 43 -1.61 -5.46 -3.76
N TYR A 44 -1.40 -4.70 -4.85
CA TYR A 44 -0.07 -4.53 -5.41
C TYR A 44 0.87 -3.80 -4.44
N LEU A 45 0.44 -2.68 -3.86
CA LEU A 45 1.26 -1.89 -2.93
C LEU A 45 1.65 -2.70 -1.69
N ILE A 46 0.73 -3.46 -1.12
CA ILE A 46 0.99 -4.33 0.04
C ILE A 46 2.05 -5.39 -0.31
N ALA A 47 1.93 -6.05 -1.47
CA ALA A 47 2.93 -7.01 -1.92
C ALA A 47 4.30 -6.36 -2.18
N TYR A 48 4.32 -5.17 -2.79
CA TYR A 48 5.53 -4.40 -3.03
C TYR A 48 6.23 -4.00 -1.72
N PHE A 49 5.49 -3.51 -0.73
CA PHE A 49 6.07 -3.17 0.57
C PHE A 49 6.58 -4.41 1.31
N ALA A 50 5.84 -5.52 1.30
CA ALA A 50 6.27 -6.78 1.88
C ALA A 50 7.56 -7.30 1.23
N TYR A 51 7.67 -7.19 -0.10
CA TYR A 51 8.87 -7.50 -0.85
C TYR A 51 10.07 -6.67 -0.36
N ASN A 52 9.93 -5.35 -0.27
CA ASN A 52 11.00 -4.48 0.22
C ASN A 52 11.37 -4.76 1.68
N ILE A 53 10.39 -4.98 2.55
CA ILE A 53 10.61 -5.31 3.97
C ILE A 53 11.41 -6.62 4.10
N SER A 54 11.19 -7.60 3.22
CA SER A 54 11.87 -8.90 3.27
C SER A 54 13.40 -8.82 3.10
N PHE A 55 13.89 -7.74 2.46
CA PHE A 55 15.33 -7.48 2.31
C PHE A 55 15.93 -6.62 3.42
N MET A 56 15.08 -6.05 4.28
CA MET A 56 15.56 -5.24 5.39
C MET A 56 15.98 -6.13 6.56
N GLU A 57 17.02 -5.73 7.26
CA GLU A 57 17.34 -6.32 8.56
C GLU A 57 16.17 -6.07 9.52
N THR A 58 15.76 -7.08 10.30
CA THR A 58 14.63 -6.98 11.24
C THR A 58 14.70 -5.78 12.18
N LYS A 59 15.92 -5.38 12.57
CA LYS A 59 16.12 -4.17 13.39
C LYS A 59 15.77 -2.88 12.65
N LYS A 60 15.94 -2.83 11.33
CA LYS A 60 15.65 -1.66 10.49
C LYS A 60 14.18 -1.54 10.14
N VAL A 61 13.44 -2.66 10.16
CA VAL A 61 11.99 -2.64 9.86
C VAL A 61 11.22 -1.78 10.86
N GLY A 62 11.65 -1.73 12.14
CA GLY A 62 11.04 -0.84 13.13
C GLY A 62 11.10 0.64 12.73
N PHE A 63 12.17 1.06 12.06
CA PHE A 63 12.30 2.44 11.57
C PHE A 63 11.35 2.77 10.42
N LEU A 64 10.92 1.77 9.64
CA LEU A 64 9.92 1.98 8.61
C LEU A 64 8.58 2.48 9.19
N PHE A 65 8.20 1.99 10.37
CA PHE A 65 6.95 2.34 11.03
C PHE A 65 7.05 3.52 12.01
N LEU A 66 8.26 4.02 12.26
CA LEU A 66 8.47 5.17 13.14
C LEU A 66 7.69 6.43 12.69
N PRO A 67 7.66 6.79 11.39
CA PRO A 67 6.86 7.91 10.93
C PRO A 67 5.37 7.74 11.22
N LEU A 68 4.82 6.53 11.09
CA LEU A 68 3.42 6.28 11.41
C LEU A 68 3.09 6.66 12.86
N ILE A 69 3.92 6.21 13.81
CA ILE A 69 3.76 6.54 15.23
C ILE A 69 3.86 8.04 15.44
N PHE A 70 4.85 8.68 14.81
CA PHE A 70 5.05 10.13 14.91
C PHE A 70 3.86 10.92 14.37
N TYR A 71 3.39 10.58 13.16
CA TYR A 71 2.26 11.29 12.55
C TYR A 71 0.94 11.04 13.28
N LEU A 72 0.68 9.81 13.73
CA LEU A 72 -0.50 9.52 14.55
C LEU A 72 -0.48 10.32 15.86
N ALA A 73 0.66 10.33 16.55
CA ALA A 73 0.80 11.13 17.77
C ALA A 73 0.59 12.62 17.52
N PHE A 74 1.15 13.16 16.42
CA PHE A 74 0.96 14.55 16.03
C PHE A 74 -0.50 14.88 15.74
N ILE A 75 -1.20 14.05 14.96
CA ILE A 75 -2.60 14.27 14.60
C ILE A 75 -3.51 14.19 15.84
N LEU A 76 -3.26 13.20 16.70
CA LEU A 76 -4.00 13.09 17.96
C LEU A 76 -3.82 14.34 18.81
N PHE A 77 -2.57 14.78 18.99
CA PHE A 77 -2.25 15.98 19.76
C PHE A 77 -2.91 17.23 19.16
N TYR A 78 -2.94 17.34 17.84
CA TYR A 78 -3.63 18.41 17.12
C TYR A 78 -5.16 18.35 17.33
N LYS A 79 -5.80 17.20 17.17
CA LYS A 79 -7.26 17.02 17.37
C LYS A 79 -7.69 17.32 18.82
N MET A 80 -6.82 17.05 19.78
CA MET A 80 -7.05 17.35 21.22
C MET A 80 -6.80 18.81 21.59
N ASN A 81 -6.59 19.72 20.63
CA ASN A 81 -6.25 21.12 20.90
C ASN A 81 -5.08 21.26 21.91
N PHE A 82 -4.08 20.40 21.78
CA PHE A 82 -2.91 20.34 22.67
C PHE A 82 -3.22 20.03 24.14
N LYS A 83 -4.39 19.45 24.44
CA LYS A 83 -4.74 18.96 25.76
C LYS A 83 -4.73 17.43 25.74
N LEU A 84 -3.99 16.82 26.66
CA LEU A 84 -3.98 15.35 26.81
C LEU A 84 -5.18 14.92 27.66
N ASP A 85 -6.24 14.53 27.01
CA ASP A 85 -7.42 13.92 27.65
C ASP A 85 -7.55 12.48 27.18
N PHE A 86 -7.13 11.53 28.03
CA PHE A 86 -7.20 10.09 27.73
C PHE A 86 -8.60 9.57 28.01
N SER A 87 -9.48 9.78 27.05
CA SER A 87 -10.86 9.26 27.10
C SER A 87 -11.06 8.12 26.06
N ILE A 88 -12.13 7.35 26.25
CA ILE A 88 -12.56 6.33 25.27
C ILE A 88 -12.75 6.97 23.88
N LYS A 89 -13.15 8.26 23.82
CA LYS A 89 -13.25 9.02 22.59
C LYS A 89 -11.95 9.06 21.80
N LEU A 90 -10.79 9.10 22.49
CA LEU A 90 -9.48 9.09 21.85
C LEU A 90 -9.26 7.83 21.00
N ILE A 91 -9.74 6.67 21.45
CA ILE A 91 -9.61 5.39 20.73
C ILE A 91 -10.41 5.45 19.43
N TYR A 92 -11.64 5.97 19.48
CA TYR A 92 -12.46 6.14 18.26
C TYR A 92 -11.87 7.17 17.29
N ASP A 93 -11.36 8.29 17.80
CA ASP A 93 -10.69 9.30 16.99
C ASP A 93 -9.44 8.73 16.30
N LEU A 94 -8.69 7.87 16.99
CA LEU A 94 -7.51 7.21 16.45
C LEU A 94 -7.88 6.18 15.37
N GLU A 95 -8.91 5.38 15.60
CA GLU A 95 -9.44 4.43 14.62
C GLU A 95 -9.88 5.16 13.34
N GLU A 96 -10.66 6.25 13.48
CA GLU A 96 -11.09 7.06 12.34
C GLU A 96 -9.92 7.63 11.53
N ILE A 97 -8.88 8.13 12.20
CA ILE A 97 -7.68 8.66 11.56
C ILE A 97 -6.93 7.57 10.80
N ILE A 98 -6.75 6.40 11.42
CA ILE A 98 -6.06 5.28 10.79
C ILE A 98 -6.81 4.84 9.54
N ILE A 99 -8.11 4.59 9.66
CA ILE A 99 -8.94 4.13 8.53
C ILE A 99 -8.96 5.16 7.40
N LYS A 100 -9.09 6.44 7.73
CA LYS A 100 -9.24 7.48 6.71
C LYS A 100 -7.93 7.84 6.01
N TYR A 101 -6.80 7.84 6.72
CA TYR A 101 -5.56 8.45 6.23
C TYR A 101 -4.36 7.50 6.16
N TYR A 102 -4.32 6.46 7.01
CA TYR A 102 -3.15 5.58 7.16
C TYR A 102 -3.46 4.09 7.03
N ASP A 103 -4.62 3.75 6.46
CA ASP A 103 -5.08 2.37 6.33
C ASP A 103 -4.01 1.44 5.73
N LEU A 104 -3.45 1.81 4.58
CA LEU A 104 -2.48 0.98 3.87
C LEU A 104 -1.25 0.64 4.72
N ILE A 105 -0.63 1.65 5.34
CA ILE A 105 0.60 1.42 6.12
C ILE A 105 0.31 0.70 7.43
N PHE A 106 -0.85 0.95 8.03
CA PHE A 106 -1.28 0.25 9.23
C PHE A 106 -1.51 -1.25 8.93
N VAL A 107 -2.17 -1.57 7.84
CA VAL A 107 -2.38 -2.95 7.37
C VAL A 107 -1.04 -3.65 7.13
N ILE A 108 -0.07 -2.98 6.48
CA ILE A 108 1.27 -3.53 6.27
C ILE A 108 1.96 -3.82 7.61
N ALA A 109 1.87 -2.90 8.58
CA ALA A 109 2.46 -3.10 9.90
C ALA A 109 1.86 -4.30 10.65
N VAL A 110 0.53 -4.43 10.62
CA VAL A 110 -0.19 -5.56 11.23
C VAL A 110 0.21 -6.88 10.56
N PHE A 111 0.26 -6.93 9.24
CA PHE A 111 0.64 -8.16 8.53
C PHE A 111 2.10 -8.54 8.75
N PHE A 112 2.99 -7.58 8.87
CA PHE A 112 4.37 -7.84 9.26
C PHE A 112 4.44 -8.55 10.62
N LEU A 113 3.69 -8.08 11.61
CA LEU A 113 3.64 -8.70 12.93
C LEU A 113 3.01 -10.10 12.88
N ILE A 114 1.92 -10.26 12.13
CA ILE A 114 1.25 -11.55 11.95
C ILE A 114 2.18 -12.55 11.26
N GLU A 115 2.82 -12.18 10.15
CA GLU A 115 3.74 -13.06 9.43
C GLU A 115 4.92 -13.45 10.33
N LEU A 116 5.49 -12.51 11.06
CA LEU A 116 6.60 -12.76 11.98
C LEU A 116 6.19 -13.73 13.08
N PHE A 117 4.99 -13.59 13.62
CA PHE A 117 4.43 -14.51 14.62
C PHE A 117 4.19 -15.90 14.03
N LEU A 118 3.47 -15.98 12.91
CA LEU A 118 3.13 -17.25 12.27
C LEU A 118 4.38 -18.01 11.81
N SER A 119 5.34 -17.31 11.20
CA SER A 119 6.57 -17.94 10.71
C SER A 119 7.45 -18.48 11.83
N LYS A 120 7.45 -17.82 13.00
CA LYS A 120 8.16 -18.31 14.20
C LYS A 120 7.48 -19.48 14.88
N MET A 121 6.14 -19.46 14.98
CA MET A 121 5.36 -20.48 15.69
C MET A 121 5.16 -21.74 14.84
N PHE A 122 4.86 -21.59 13.57
CA PHE A 122 4.39 -22.67 12.70
C PHE A 122 5.27 -22.91 11.48
N GLY A 123 6.24 -22.05 11.24
CA GLY A 123 7.11 -22.13 10.06
C GLY A 123 6.50 -21.55 8.79
N ARG A 124 7.35 -21.31 7.81
CA ARG A 124 6.97 -20.65 6.54
C ARG A 124 5.94 -21.43 5.71
N MET A 125 5.99 -22.76 5.76
CA MET A 125 5.05 -23.59 4.99
C MET A 125 3.61 -23.37 5.43
N ILE A 126 3.35 -23.35 6.73
CA ILE A 126 2.02 -23.12 7.28
C ILE A 126 1.55 -21.69 7.01
N THR A 127 2.46 -20.71 7.14
CA THR A 127 2.14 -19.31 6.79
C THR A 127 1.67 -19.19 5.33
N ASN A 128 2.32 -19.90 4.40
CA ASN A 128 1.92 -19.92 2.98
C ASN A 128 0.55 -20.59 2.79
N MET A 129 0.32 -21.70 3.46
CA MET A 129 -0.98 -22.37 3.40
C MET A 129 -2.10 -21.47 3.91
N LEU A 130 -1.87 -20.76 5.02
CA LEU A 130 -2.84 -19.81 5.56
C LEU A 130 -3.07 -18.62 4.61
N ALA A 131 -2.04 -18.13 3.93
CA ALA A 131 -2.18 -17.07 2.94
C ALA A 131 -3.00 -17.54 1.72
N ILE A 132 -2.75 -18.73 1.21
CA ILE A 132 -3.53 -19.30 0.11
C ILE A 132 -4.99 -19.52 0.57
N LEU A 133 -5.18 -20.07 1.75
CA LEU A 133 -6.52 -20.30 2.32
C LEU A 133 -7.27 -18.98 2.51
N SER A 134 -6.62 -17.93 2.99
CA SER A 134 -7.23 -16.60 3.14
C SER A 134 -7.70 -16.03 1.81
N LEU A 135 -6.90 -16.18 0.74
CA LEU A 135 -7.29 -15.78 -0.60
C LEU A 135 -8.49 -16.57 -1.12
N LEU A 136 -8.48 -17.88 -0.93
CA LEU A 136 -9.61 -18.74 -1.34
C LEU A 136 -10.90 -18.38 -0.60
N ILE A 137 -10.83 -18.20 0.72
CA ILE A 137 -11.98 -17.76 1.53
C ILE A 137 -12.49 -16.42 1.02
N TYR A 138 -11.60 -15.45 0.78
CA TYR A 138 -11.97 -14.16 0.22
C TYR A 138 -12.72 -14.29 -1.11
N LEU A 139 -12.18 -15.09 -2.04
CA LEU A 139 -12.78 -15.28 -3.36
C LEU A 139 -14.17 -15.95 -3.25
N VAL A 140 -14.34 -16.88 -2.33
CA VAL A 140 -15.65 -17.49 -2.04
C VAL A 140 -16.60 -16.44 -1.46
N MET A 141 -16.19 -15.68 -0.47
CA MET A 141 -17.01 -14.65 0.18
C MET A 141 -17.43 -13.53 -0.79
N LYS A 142 -16.56 -13.17 -1.73
CA LYS A 142 -16.84 -12.11 -2.73
C LYS A 142 -17.84 -12.56 -3.80
N ASN A 143 -17.82 -13.86 -4.15
CA ASN A 143 -18.64 -14.40 -5.24
C ASN A 143 -19.94 -15.05 -4.76
N THR A 144 -20.09 -15.33 -3.46
CA THR A 144 -21.30 -15.96 -2.91
C THR A 144 -22.05 -14.98 -2.06
N THR A 145 -23.33 -14.78 -2.38
CA THR A 145 -24.30 -14.10 -1.49
C THR A 145 -24.71 -14.98 -0.30
N PHE A 146 -24.03 -16.10 -0.11
CA PHE A 146 -24.42 -17.21 0.76
C PHE A 146 -24.12 -16.97 2.25
N LEU A 147 -23.19 -16.06 2.56
CA LEU A 147 -22.87 -15.75 3.95
C LEU A 147 -23.70 -14.54 4.41
N PRO A 148 -24.54 -14.70 5.44
CA PRO A 148 -25.38 -13.63 5.95
C PRO A 148 -24.59 -12.53 6.68
N PHE A 149 -23.28 -12.68 6.78
CA PHE A 149 -22.38 -11.72 7.42
C PHE A 149 -21.62 -10.93 6.35
N ASP A 150 -21.96 -9.67 6.22
CA ASP A 150 -21.10 -8.72 5.49
C ASP A 150 -19.89 -8.43 6.38
N PHE A 151 -18.85 -9.26 6.22
CA PHE A 151 -17.62 -9.08 6.97
C PHE A 151 -16.92 -7.83 6.43
N TYR A 152 -17.00 -6.74 7.21
CA TYR A 152 -16.48 -5.42 6.83
C TYR A 152 -15.01 -5.48 6.41
N TYR A 153 -14.22 -6.36 7.02
CA TYR A 153 -12.79 -6.50 6.77
C TYR A 153 -12.43 -7.65 5.82
N LYS A 154 -13.36 -8.12 4.99
CA LYS A 154 -13.11 -9.24 4.05
C LYS A 154 -11.90 -9.01 3.14
N ASP A 155 -11.65 -7.76 2.76
CA ASP A 155 -10.56 -7.39 1.87
C ASP A 155 -9.18 -7.65 2.51
N LEU A 156 -9.07 -7.65 3.84
CA LEU A 156 -7.84 -7.99 4.55
C LEU A 156 -7.38 -9.44 4.28
N LEU A 157 -8.31 -10.35 3.98
CA LEU A 157 -7.97 -11.72 3.61
C LEU A 157 -7.17 -11.79 2.29
N ALA A 158 -7.57 -11.01 1.29
CA ALA A 158 -6.81 -10.89 0.05
C ALA A 158 -5.48 -10.16 0.29
N TYR A 159 -5.49 -9.08 1.02
CA TYR A 159 -4.29 -8.30 1.35
C TYR A 159 -3.23 -9.15 2.05
N PHE A 160 -3.64 -10.03 2.99
CA PHE A 160 -2.72 -10.94 3.66
C PHE A 160 -2.03 -11.90 2.68
N ALA A 161 -2.77 -12.45 1.72
CA ALA A 161 -2.20 -13.33 0.69
C ALA A 161 -1.16 -12.58 -0.18
N PHE A 162 -1.46 -11.37 -0.61
CA PHE A 162 -0.53 -10.54 -1.38
C PHE A 162 0.69 -10.14 -0.56
N TYR A 163 0.51 -9.84 0.74
CA TYR A 163 1.59 -9.55 1.66
C TYR A 163 2.57 -10.74 1.77
N VAL A 164 2.07 -11.93 2.10
CA VAL A 164 2.91 -13.14 2.25
C VAL A 164 3.58 -13.51 0.93
N MET A 165 2.90 -13.36 -0.21
CA MET A 165 3.53 -13.55 -1.51
C MET A 165 4.70 -12.58 -1.69
N GLY A 166 4.48 -11.29 -1.47
CA GLY A 166 5.51 -10.26 -1.62
C GLY A 166 6.73 -10.53 -0.76
N SER A 167 6.54 -10.88 0.53
CA SER A 167 7.63 -11.14 1.48
C SER A 167 8.50 -12.35 1.10
N GLN A 168 8.04 -13.23 0.23
CA GLN A 168 8.75 -14.47 -0.15
C GLN A 168 9.35 -14.45 -1.54
N ILE A 169 9.07 -13.42 -2.34
CA ILE A 169 9.65 -13.29 -3.67
C ILE A 169 11.16 -13.04 -3.54
N LYS A 170 11.93 -13.86 -4.23
CA LYS A 170 13.35 -13.62 -4.45
C LYS A 170 13.55 -13.10 -5.87
N PRO A 171 14.27 -12.00 -6.07
CA PRO A 171 14.54 -11.49 -7.40
C PRO A 171 15.27 -12.54 -8.23
N ALA A 172 14.86 -12.67 -9.48
CA ALA A 172 15.51 -13.53 -10.45
C ALA A 172 15.99 -12.69 -11.62
N LEU A 173 17.28 -12.72 -11.89
CA LEU A 173 17.96 -11.90 -12.90
C LEU A 173 17.48 -12.11 -14.35
N LYS A 174 16.67 -13.13 -14.63
CA LYS A 174 16.14 -13.42 -15.98
C LYS A 174 14.68 -13.82 -15.90
N ILE A 175 13.80 -12.87 -16.13
CA ILE A 175 12.40 -13.16 -16.45
C ILE A 175 12.19 -12.92 -17.92
N ASN A 176 11.44 -13.85 -18.53
CA ASN A 176 11.04 -13.70 -19.92
C ASN A 176 10.06 -12.51 -20.02
N GLY A 177 10.49 -11.44 -20.72
CA GLY A 177 9.65 -10.24 -20.95
C GLY A 177 8.29 -10.60 -21.59
N LEU A 178 8.23 -11.70 -22.36
CA LEU A 178 6.98 -12.23 -22.90
C LEU A 178 5.98 -12.60 -21.79
N LEU A 179 6.44 -13.20 -20.70
CA LEU A 179 5.55 -13.53 -19.56
C LEU A 179 4.99 -12.28 -18.88
N CYS A 180 5.77 -11.21 -18.78
CA CYS A 180 5.28 -9.91 -18.27
C CYS A 180 4.18 -9.35 -19.16
N VAL A 181 4.39 -9.36 -20.47
CA VAL A 181 3.41 -8.84 -21.44
C VAL A 181 2.14 -9.71 -21.42
N LEU A 182 2.28 -11.02 -21.44
CA LEU A 182 1.12 -11.94 -21.39
C LEU A 182 0.33 -11.78 -20.09
N SER A 183 0.99 -11.65 -18.94
CA SER A 183 0.29 -11.45 -17.66
C SER A 183 -0.41 -10.09 -17.60
N ALA A 184 0.17 -9.04 -18.18
CA ALA A 184 -0.45 -7.73 -18.27
C ALA A 184 -1.68 -7.75 -19.22
N ILE A 185 -1.61 -8.46 -20.34
CA ILE A 185 -2.74 -8.64 -21.27
C ILE A 185 -3.85 -9.42 -20.59
N LEU A 186 -3.53 -10.51 -19.87
CA LEU A 186 -4.51 -11.29 -19.13
C LEU A 186 -5.20 -10.44 -18.07
N PHE A 187 -4.44 -9.67 -17.29
CA PHE A 187 -5.01 -8.79 -16.28
C PHE A 187 -5.92 -7.71 -16.90
N ALA A 188 -5.49 -7.07 -17.99
CA ALA A 188 -6.29 -6.08 -18.69
C ALA A 188 -7.56 -6.69 -19.30
N GLY A 189 -7.47 -7.90 -19.85
CA GLY A 189 -8.61 -8.66 -20.36
C GLY A 189 -9.62 -9.00 -19.27
N GLU A 190 -9.17 -9.49 -18.12
CA GLU A 190 -10.03 -9.78 -16.97
C GLU A 190 -10.67 -8.51 -16.40
N LEU A 191 -9.93 -7.43 -16.33
CA LEU A 191 -10.47 -6.12 -15.89
C LEU A 191 -11.57 -5.62 -16.82
N TYR A 192 -11.38 -5.80 -18.15
CA TYR A 192 -12.38 -5.46 -19.14
C TYR A 192 -13.63 -6.32 -19.01
N LEU A 193 -13.46 -7.65 -18.87
CA LEU A 193 -14.57 -8.60 -18.74
C LEU A 193 -15.39 -8.36 -17.46
N VAL A 194 -14.74 -8.12 -16.34
CA VAL A 194 -15.41 -7.82 -15.07
C VAL A 194 -16.26 -6.55 -15.17
N ASN A 195 -15.77 -5.55 -15.90
CA ASN A 195 -16.50 -4.29 -16.07
C ASN A 195 -17.78 -4.43 -16.93
N PHE A 196 -17.79 -5.36 -17.90
CA PHE A 196 -18.85 -5.45 -18.88
C PHE A 196 -19.80 -6.64 -18.69
N TYR A 197 -19.33 -7.80 -18.16
CA TYR A 197 -20.07 -9.05 -18.29
C TYR A 197 -20.20 -9.90 -17.04
N PHE A 198 -19.41 -9.70 -15.97
CA PHE A 198 -19.35 -10.70 -14.91
C PHE A 198 -19.37 -10.18 -13.48
N LYS A 199 -20.17 -10.88 -12.66
CA LYS A 199 -20.16 -10.76 -11.20
C LYS A 199 -18.98 -11.51 -10.54
N TYR A 200 -18.17 -12.25 -11.32
CA TYR A 200 -17.12 -13.12 -10.77
C TYR A 200 -15.75 -12.47 -10.85
N TYR A 201 -15.22 -12.14 -9.68
CA TYR A 201 -13.94 -11.44 -9.53
C TYR A 201 -12.73 -12.35 -9.41
N ILE A 202 -12.91 -13.70 -9.51
CA ILE A 202 -11.82 -14.68 -9.29
C ILE A 202 -10.66 -14.46 -10.27
N GLY A 203 -10.98 -14.30 -11.55
CA GLY A 203 -9.97 -14.14 -12.59
C GLY A 203 -9.09 -12.92 -12.36
N ILE A 204 -9.69 -11.77 -12.02
CA ILE A 204 -8.96 -10.51 -11.85
C ILE A 204 -7.97 -10.58 -10.67
N TYR A 205 -8.33 -11.23 -9.56
CA TYR A 205 -7.41 -11.36 -8.41
C TYR A 205 -6.28 -12.34 -8.70
N LEU A 206 -6.56 -13.44 -9.37
CA LEU A 206 -5.53 -14.41 -9.76
C LEU A 206 -4.58 -13.82 -10.81
N SER A 207 -5.08 -13.11 -11.82
CA SER A 207 -4.25 -12.45 -12.82
C SER A 207 -3.42 -11.33 -12.22
N LEU A 208 -3.98 -10.51 -11.29
CA LEU A 208 -3.23 -9.51 -10.55
C LEU A 208 -2.15 -10.14 -9.67
N PHE A 209 -2.47 -11.22 -8.96
CA PHE A 209 -1.50 -11.94 -8.13
C PHE A 209 -0.31 -12.42 -8.97
N PHE A 210 -0.59 -13.00 -10.12
CA PHE A 210 0.43 -13.50 -11.05
C PHE A 210 1.24 -12.35 -11.66
N LEU A 211 0.59 -11.28 -12.10
CA LEU A 211 1.25 -10.07 -12.62
C LEU A 211 2.17 -9.44 -11.58
N THR A 212 1.68 -9.26 -10.35
CA THR A 212 2.45 -8.72 -9.24
C THR A 212 3.67 -9.58 -8.94
N TYR A 213 3.49 -10.90 -8.89
CA TYR A 213 4.59 -11.84 -8.70
C TYR A 213 5.68 -11.69 -9.77
N ILE A 214 5.30 -11.58 -11.04
CA ILE A 214 6.24 -11.43 -12.16
C ILE A 214 6.98 -10.10 -12.06
N ILE A 215 6.27 -8.99 -11.80
CA ILE A 215 6.86 -7.66 -11.71
C ILE A 215 7.90 -7.62 -10.58
N LEU A 216 7.53 -8.08 -9.38
CA LEU A 216 8.44 -8.08 -8.23
C LEU A 216 9.62 -9.03 -8.41
N LYS A 217 9.41 -10.17 -9.09
CA LYS A 217 10.49 -11.11 -9.38
C LYS A 217 11.45 -10.58 -10.45
N ALA A 218 10.98 -9.75 -11.38
CA ALA A 218 11.78 -9.10 -12.41
C ALA A 218 12.61 -7.94 -11.87
N ASP A 219 12.26 -7.48 -10.67
CA ASP A 219 12.90 -6.34 -10.06
C ASP A 219 14.36 -6.64 -9.66
N LYS A 220 15.19 -5.63 -9.73
CA LYS A 220 16.58 -5.73 -9.23
C LYS A 220 16.57 -5.56 -7.72
N THR A 221 17.43 -6.28 -7.03
CA THR A 221 17.63 -6.12 -5.58
C THR A 221 17.77 -4.64 -5.22
N PRO A 222 17.03 -4.15 -4.23
CA PRO A 222 17.08 -2.75 -3.81
C PRO A 222 18.41 -2.45 -3.09
N GLU A 223 19.48 -2.24 -3.86
CA GLU A 223 20.81 -1.91 -3.29
C GLU A 223 20.95 -0.43 -2.92
N ASN A 224 20.15 0.46 -3.54
CA ASN A 224 20.20 1.89 -3.30
C ASN A 224 18.83 2.47 -3.01
N VAL A 225 18.78 3.41 -2.08
CA VAL A 225 17.56 4.21 -1.83
C VAL A 225 17.53 5.32 -2.87
N ASP A 226 16.79 5.08 -3.94
CA ASP A 226 16.60 6.04 -5.02
C ASP A 226 15.49 7.06 -4.66
N PHE A 227 15.42 8.15 -5.42
CA PHE A 227 14.44 9.22 -5.20
C PHE A 227 12.99 8.71 -5.23
N GLU A 228 12.70 7.69 -6.05
CA GLU A 228 11.40 7.05 -6.15
C GLU A 228 10.92 6.48 -4.81
N LYS A 229 11.82 5.87 -4.03
CA LYS A 229 11.50 5.37 -2.67
C LYS A 229 11.20 6.50 -1.69
N TYR A 230 11.97 7.59 -1.77
CA TYR A 230 11.67 8.79 -0.97
C TYR A 230 10.31 9.37 -1.33
N LEU A 231 10.01 9.44 -2.62
CA LEU A 231 8.72 9.94 -3.11
C LEU A 231 7.57 9.06 -2.63
N LEU A 232 7.70 7.74 -2.77
CA LEU A 232 6.72 6.77 -2.28
C LEU A 232 6.45 6.93 -0.79
N MET A 233 7.51 7.02 0.04
CA MET A 233 7.38 7.20 1.48
C MET A 233 6.80 8.57 1.84
N GLY A 234 7.13 9.62 1.07
CA GLY A 234 6.51 10.93 1.23
C GLY A 234 5.00 10.89 1.00
N PHE A 235 4.56 10.23 -0.08
CA PHE A 235 3.13 10.06 -0.33
C PHE A 235 2.43 9.16 0.69
N LEU A 236 3.14 8.19 1.26
CA LEU A 236 2.58 7.31 2.27
C LEU A 236 2.41 7.99 3.64
N TYR A 237 3.34 8.85 4.03
CA TYR A 237 3.39 9.43 5.37
C TYR A 237 3.05 10.92 5.43
N ILE A 238 3.61 11.73 4.53
CA ILE A 238 3.46 13.19 4.56
C ILE A 238 2.14 13.61 3.92
N ASN A 239 1.78 12.99 2.77
CA ASN A 239 0.59 13.40 2.03
C ASN A 239 -0.70 13.30 2.87
N PRO A 240 -0.97 12.21 3.63
CA PRO A 240 -2.15 12.12 4.47
C PRO A 240 -2.24 13.25 5.51
N LEU A 241 -1.11 13.61 6.12
CA LEU A 241 -1.06 14.72 7.07
C LEU A 241 -1.38 16.07 6.41
N VAL A 242 -0.72 16.35 5.28
CA VAL A 242 -0.92 17.61 4.54
C VAL A 242 -2.35 17.69 4.03
N PHE A 243 -2.89 16.58 3.50
CA PHE A 243 -4.27 16.51 3.04
C PHE A 243 -5.25 16.82 4.18
N MET A 244 -5.10 16.17 5.32
CA MET A 244 -5.93 16.40 6.51
C MET A 244 -5.88 17.87 6.97
N LEU A 245 -4.69 18.48 7.03
CA LEU A 245 -4.55 19.87 7.41
C LEU A 245 -5.25 20.80 6.43
N LEU A 246 -5.08 20.57 5.11
CA LEU A 246 -5.75 21.38 4.09
C LEU A 246 -7.27 21.19 4.11
N GLU A 247 -7.77 19.97 4.30
CA GLU A 247 -9.20 19.66 4.42
C GLU A 247 -9.85 20.42 5.60
N ASN A 248 -9.13 20.53 6.70
CA ASN A 248 -9.64 21.22 7.90
C ASN A 248 -9.62 22.74 7.82
N TYR A 249 -8.67 23.32 7.08
CA TYR A 249 -8.51 24.78 7.02
C TYR A 249 -9.14 25.42 5.78
N PHE A 250 -9.25 24.68 4.68
CA PHE A 250 -9.72 25.21 3.42
C PHE A 250 -10.98 24.48 2.97
N HIS A 251 -12.10 25.20 2.93
CA HIS A 251 -13.36 24.68 2.37
C HIS A 251 -13.37 24.79 0.84
N ILE A 252 -12.38 24.14 0.19
CA ILE A 252 -12.21 24.14 -1.26
C ILE A 252 -12.61 22.75 -1.79
N GLU A 253 -12.87 22.63 -3.08
CA GLU A 253 -13.14 21.33 -3.69
C GLU A 253 -12.00 20.34 -3.44
N VAL A 254 -12.34 19.10 -3.12
CA VAL A 254 -11.40 18.04 -2.74
C VAL A 254 -10.29 17.83 -3.77
N ILE A 255 -10.58 18.06 -5.06
CA ILE A 255 -9.58 17.94 -6.13
C ILE A 255 -8.42 18.94 -5.95
N PHE A 256 -8.71 20.18 -5.58
CA PHE A 256 -7.68 21.19 -5.33
C PHE A 256 -6.86 20.87 -4.09
N ILE A 257 -7.50 20.30 -3.05
CA ILE A 257 -6.81 19.84 -1.85
C ILE A 257 -5.84 18.72 -2.21
N LEU A 258 -6.28 17.73 -3.00
CA LEU A 258 -5.43 16.62 -3.45
C LEU A 258 -4.24 17.09 -4.30
N LEU A 259 -4.46 17.99 -5.25
CA LEU A 259 -3.40 18.54 -6.08
C LEU A 259 -2.39 19.32 -5.23
N THR A 260 -2.89 20.19 -4.34
CA THR A 260 -2.04 21.02 -3.47
C THR A 260 -1.27 20.15 -2.46
N SER A 261 -1.90 19.16 -1.82
CA SER A 261 -1.23 18.25 -0.90
C SER A 261 -0.17 17.42 -1.61
N SER A 262 -0.45 16.95 -2.83
CA SER A 262 0.51 16.20 -3.64
C SER A 262 1.73 17.06 -4.02
N LEU A 263 1.52 18.30 -4.40
CA LEU A 263 2.60 19.24 -4.73
C LEU A 263 3.47 19.54 -3.49
N ILE A 264 2.84 19.84 -2.37
CA ILE A 264 3.54 20.10 -1.09
C ILE A 264 4.35 18.86 -0.69
N THR A 265 3.76 17.68 -0.76
CA THR A 265 4.44 16.41 -0.44
C THR A 265 5.67 16.19 -1.33
N PHE A 266 5.53 16.42 -2.64
CA PHE A 266 6.64 16.33 -3.57
C PHE A 266 7.78 17.29 -3.22
N LEU A 267 7.47 18.55 -2.89
CA LEU A 267 8.47 19.54 -2.50
C LEU A 267 9.19 19.14 -1.20
N PHE A 268 8.47 18.74 -0.16
CA PHE A 268 9.06 18.27 1.09
C PHE A 268 9.95 17.05 0.88
N THR A 269 9.47 16.06 0.13
CA THR A 269 10.22 14.85 -0.17
C THR A 269 11.53 15.15 -0.90
N ASN A 270 11.49 16.08 -1.88
CA ASN A 270 12.68 16.52 -2.59
C ASN A 270 13.69 17.24 -1.67
N ILE A 271 13.19 18.04 -0.74
CA ILE A 271 14.03 18.69 0.28
C ILE A 271 14.70 17.64 1.17
N PHE A 272 13.96 16.68 1.71
CA PHE A 272 14.50 15.60 2.55
C PHE A 272 15.52 14.74 1.79
N TYR A 273 15.26 14.42 0.54
CA TYR A 273 16.19 13.68 -0.31
C TYR A 273 17.52 14.44 -0.51
N LYS A 274 17.47 15.78 -0.69
CA LYS A 274 18.66 16.60 -0.88
C LYS A 274 19.46 16.81 0.41
N ILE A 275 18.80 17.01 1.55
CA ILE A 275 19.44 17.27 2.85
C ILE A 275 20.21 16.05 3.34
N ARG A 276 19.74 14.81 3.03
CA ARG A 276 20.38 13.53 3.40
C ARG A 276 20.73 13.38 4.89
N VAL A 277 19.98 14.03 5.78
CA VAL A 277 20.17 13.87 7.21
C VAL A 277 19.43 12.61 7.66
N LYS A 278 20.20 11.59 8.05
CA LYS A 278 19.71 10.28 8.44
C LYS A 278 18.55 10.34 9.42
N PHE A 279 18.69 11.07 10.49
CA PHE A 279 17.68 11.19 11.54
C PHE A 279 16.35 11.75 11.01
N ILE A 280 16.41 12.78 10.17
CA ILE A 280 15.23 13.40 9.55
C ILE A 280 14.54 12.41 8.62
N SER A 281 15.32 11.72 7.77
CA SER A 281 14.76 10.72 6.86
C SER A 281 14.10 9.55 7.60
N TYR A 282 14.68 9.11 8.72
CA TYR A 282 14.05 8.08 9.56
C TYR A 282 12.76 8.56 10.22
N LEU A 283 12.77 9.76 10.77
CA LEU A 283 11.62 10.29 11.53
C LEU A 283 10.42 10.59 10.63
N PHE A 284 10.67 11.14 9.43
CA PHE A 284 9.60 11.63 8.56
C PHE A 284 9.25 10.66 7.43
N LEU A 285 10.16 9.82 6.99
CA LEU A 285 9.98 8.94 5.84
C LEU A 285 10.24 7.46 6.14
N GLY A 286 10.82 7.12 7.29
CA GLY A 286 11.18 5.73 7.61
C GLY A 286 12.29 5.15 6.71
N THR A 287 12.98 5.99 5.94
CA THR A 287 14.00 5.58 4.96
C THR A 287 15.36 6.15 5.30
N TYR A 288 16.38 5.40 4.90
CA TYR A 288 17.77 5.81 5.04
C TYR A 288 18.55 5.55 3.75
#